data_8c564066740b65434c37cc1389ff9045
#
_entry.id   8c564066740b65434c37cc1389ff9045
#
_cell.length_a   1.000
_cell.length_b   1.000
_cell.length_c   1.000
_cell.angle_alpha   90.00
_cell.angle_beta   90.00
_cell.angle_gamma   90.00
#
_symmetry.space_group_name_H-M   'P 1'
#
loop_
_entity.id
_entity.type
_entity.pdbx_description
1 polymer ?
#
loop_
_entity_poly.entity_id
_entity_poly.type
_entity_poly.pdbx_seq_one_letter_code
_entity_poly.pdbx_strand_id
1 'polypeptide(L)'
;MKKKFKDALPLAISVGLLPPLWAVISSYFGIEFGWVALACGGIYVAAGDNIKNAPGISIGFLMGTIWGYIANMCIQIEGIDKNILVFLVLCIMGFMAVIISNVISNNIIYLPAWLGGWAIAIGIFGQTVEADMLENFLKLIIAMLAGVWYIGAFNNYFQRLLRNRRKNNE
;
A
#
# COMPACT_ATOMS: atom_id res chain seq x y z
N MET A 1 30.66 -6.17 13.84
CA MET A 1 29.76 -7.00 13.00
C MET A 1 28.74 -7.78 13.82
N LYS A 2 29.12 -8.58 14.82
CA LYS A 2 28.18 -9.42 15.62
C LYS A 2 27.01 -8.64 16.27
N LYS A 3 27.23 -7.43 16.79
CA LYS A 3 26.16 -6.60 17.40
C LYS A 3 25.15 -6.12 16.35
N LYS A 4 25.60 -5.57 15.21
CA LYS A 4 24.71 -5.13 14.11
C LYS A 4 23.86 -6.28 13.55
N PHE A 5 24.44 -7.47 13.39
CA PHE A 5 23.71 -8.66 12.96
C PHE A 5 22.63 -9.05 13.97
N LYS A 6 22.99 -9.07 15.25
CA LYS A 6 22.05 -9.37 16.33
C LYS A 6 20.88 -8.35 16.40
N ASP A 7 21.13 -7.09 16.12
CA ASP A 7 20.10 -6.04 16.15
C ASP A 7 19.16 -6.10 14.91
N ALA A 8 19.69 -6.56 13.76
CA ALA A 8 18.90 -6.74 12.53
C ALA A 8 18.08 -8.05 12.52
N LEU A 9 18.43 -9.03 13.35
CA LEU A 9 17.83 -10.37 13.29
C LEU A 9 16.30 -10.38 13.51
N PRO A 10 15.71 -9.64 14.47
CA PRO A 10 14.25 -9.60 14.64
C PRO A 10 13.53 -9.07 13.40
N LEU A 11 14.09 -8.04 12.76
CA LEU A 11 13.55 -7.50 11.51
C LEU A 11 13.68 -8.51 10.37
N ALA A 12 14.85 -9.15 10.24
CA ALA A 12 15.08 -10.14 9.18
C ALA A 12 14.13 -11.34 9.30
N ILE A 13 13.90 -11.84 10.52
CA ILE A 13 12.97 -12.96 10.77
C ILE A 13 11.54 -12.53 10.42
N SER A 14 11.11 -11.35 10.86
CA SER A 14 9.73 -10.90 10.65
C SER A 14 9.44 -10.61 9.19
N VAL A 15 10.35 -9.95 8.47
CA VAL A 15 10.21 -9.68 7.03
C VAL A 15 10.38 -10.95 6.20
N GLY A 16 11.20 -11.90 6.65
CA GLY A 16 11.38 -13.18 5.99
C GLY A 16 10.21 -14.15 6.17
N LEU A 17 9.36 -13.94 7.18
CA LEU A 17 8.25 -14.84 7.49
C LEU A 17 6.87 -14.27 7.12
N LEU A 18 6.57 -13.04 7.51
CA LEU A 18 5.21 -12.49 7.39
C LEU A 18 4.78 -12.22 5.94
N PRO A 19 5.57 -11.59 5.06
CA PRO A 19 5.16 -11.38 3.68
C PRO A 19 4.99 -12.68 2.87
N PRO A 20 5.90 -13.68 2.96
CA PRO A 20 5.68 -14.96 2.29
C PRO A 20 4.42 -15.69 2.79
N LEU A 21 4.14 -15.62 4.10
CA LEU A 21 2.93 -16.21 4.66
C LEU A 21 1.67 -15.53 4.08
N TRP A 22 1.68 -14.19 3.97
CA TRP A 22 0.61 -13.47 3.30
C TRP A 22 0.47 -13.86 1.83
N ALA A 23 1.56 -13.98 1.09
CA ALA A 23 1.52 -14.37 -0.32
C ALA A 23 0.84 -15.73 -0.53
N VAL A 24 1.06 -16.69 0.38
CA VAL A 24 0.38 -17.99 0.36
C VAL A 24 -1.09 -17.84 0.75
N ILE A 25 -1.39 -17.14 1.85
CA ILE A 25 -2.77 -16.97 2.34
C ILE A 25 -3.62 -16.23 1.31
N SER A 26 -3.10 -15.15 0.72
CA SER A 26 -3.84 -14.33 -0.25
C SER A 26 -4.25 -15.12 -1.50
N SER A 27 -3.44 -16.08 -1.93
CA SER A 27 -3.77 -16.93 -3.08
C SER A 27 -4.98 -17.83 -2.83
N TYR A 28 -5.19 -18.31 -1.59
CA TYR A 28 -6.40 -19.09 -1.23
C TYR A 28 -7.68 -18.25 -1.29
N PHE A 29 -7.57 -16.91 -1.17
CA PHE A 29 -8.69 -15.99 -1.33
C PHE A 29 -8.82 -15.42 -2.75
N GLY A 30 -8.08 -15.98 -3.71
CA GLY A 30 -8.10 -15.53 -5.11
C GLY A 30 -7.54 -14.11 -5.29
N ILE A 31 -6.66 -13.64 -4.39
CA ILE A 31 -5.96 -12.36 -4.51
C ILE A 31 -4.64 -12.60 -5.23
N GLU A 32 -4.63 -12.43 -6.55
CA GLU A 32 -3.46 -12.69 -7.40
C GLU A 32 -2.32 -11.68 -7.19
N PHE A 33 -2.65 -10.47 -6.74
CA PHE A 33 -1.70 -9.40 -6.47
C PHE A 33 -1.33 -9.27 -4.97
N GLY A 34 -1.16 -10.39 -4.28
CA GLY A 34 -0.73 -10.41 -2.87
C GLY A 34 0.58 -9.64 -2.59
N TRP A 35 1.44 -9.47 -3.61
CA TRP A 35 2.66 -8.65 -3.56
C TRP A 35 2.40 -7.17 -3.21
N VAL A 36 1.22 -6.64 -3.52
CA VAL A 36 0.80 -5.27 -3.17
C VAL A 36 0.91 -5.02 -1.67
N ALA A 37 0.58 -6.01 -0.85
CA ALA A 37 0.68 -5.88 0.59
C ALA A 37 2.12 -5.61 1.06
N LEU A 38 3.12 -6.20 0.40
CA LEU A 38 4.53 -5.92 0.72
C LEU A 38 4.91 -4.48 0.39
N ALA A 39 4.49 -3.96 -0.76
CA ALA A 39 4.74 -2.57 -1.16
C ALA A 39 4.08 -1.59 -0.17
N CYS A 40 2.84 -1.86 0.24
CA CYS A 40 2.11 -1.03 1.21
C CYS A 40 2.72 -1.10 2.62
N GLY A 41 3.19 -2.28 3.04
CA GLY A 41 3.96 -2.44 4.27
C GLY A 41 5.27 -1.64 4.26
N GLY A 42 5.95 -1.56 3.11
CA GLY A 42 7.13 -0.72 2.92
C GLY A 42 6.83 0.77 3.10
N ILE A 43 5.71 1.26 2.56
CA ILE A 43 5.26 2.65 2.75
C ILE A 43 4.93 2.93 4.23
N TYR A 44 4.30 1.98 4.93
CA TYR A 44 4.05 2.10 6.37
C TYR A 44 5.36 2.23 7.17
N VAL A 45 6.36 1.41 6.88
CA VAL A 45 7.68 1.49 7.53
C VAL A 45 8.36 2.83 7.23
N ALA A 46 8.31 3.30 5.99
CA ALA A 46 8.84 4.60 5.57
C ALA A 46 8.14 5.78 6.27
N ALA A 47 6.87 5.63 6.64
CA ALA A 47 6.11 6.61 7.43
C ALA A 47 6.48 6.64 8.93
N GLY A 48 7.55 5.95 9.32
CA GLY A 48 8.08 5.94 10.68
C GLY A 48 7.65 4.77 11.55
N ASP A 49 7.05 3.72 10.96
CA ASP A 49 6.72 2.45 11.62
C ASP A 49 5.92 2.64 12.93
N ASN A 50 4.94 3.53 12.89
CA ASN A 50 4.13 3.90 14.04
C ASN A 50 2.65 3.62 13.78
N ILE A 51 2.03 2.83 14.65
CA ILE A 51 0.61 2.44 14.56
C ILE A 51 -0.34 3.65 14.52
N LYS A 52 0.06 4.79 15.10
CA LYS A 52 -0.73 6.04 15.04
C LYS A 52 -0.87 6.57 13.61
N ASN A 53 0.07 6.24 12.73
CA ASN A 53 0.05 6.65 11.33
C ASN A 53 -0.78 5.69 10.46
N ALA A 54 -1.06 4.47 10.93
CA ALA A 54 -1.75 3.44 10.16
C ALA A 54 -3.13 3.88 9.62
N PRO A 55 -3.99 4.60 10.37
CA PRO A 55 -5.27 5.08 9.83
C PRO A 55 -5.07 6.06 8.66
N GLY A 56 -4.18 7.04 8.78
CA GLY A 56 -3.91 8.02 7.72
C GLY A 56 -3.31 7.36 6.47
N ILE A 57 -2.46 6.35 6.64
CA ILE A 57 -1.90 5.55 5.55
C ILE A 57 -3.00 4.71 4.89
N SER A 58 -3.89 4.08 5.68
CA SER A 58 -5.02 3.31 5.16
C SER A 58 -5.97 4.17 4.33
N ILE A 59 -6.32 5.38 4.82
CA ILE A 59 -7.14 6.33 4.07
C ILE A 59 -6.41 6.74 2.79
N GLY A 60 -5.11 6.99 2.84
CA GLY A 60 -4.30 7.29 1.66
C GLY A 60 -4.42 6.20 0.59
N PHE A 61 -4.27 4.93 0.96
CA PHE A 61 -4.43 3.82 0.02
C PHE A 61 -5.86 3.69 -0.54
N LEU A 62 -6.89 3.87 0.29
CA LEU A 62 -8.27 3.89 -0.19
C LEU A 62 -8.50 5.00 -1.22
N MET A 63 -8.04 6.22 -0.92
CA MET A 63 -8.11 7.34 -1.86
C MET A 63 -7.32 7.06 -3.13
N GLY A 64 -6.14 6.45 -3.02
CA GLY A 64 -5.33 6.04 -4.17
C GLY A 64 -6.04 5.02 -5.05
N THR A 65 -6.70 4.02 -4.46
CA THR A 65 -7.47 3.03 -5.22
C THR A 65 -8.64 3.67 -5.97
N ILE A 66 -9.40 4.55 -5.31
CA ILE A 66 -10.49 5.32 -5.94
C ILE A 66 -9.94 6.19 -7.07
N TRP A 67 -8.83 6.88 -6.84
CA TRP A 67 -8.17 7.72 -7.84
C TRP A 67 -7.72 6.91 -9.06
N GLY A 68 -7.13 5.72 -8.82
CA GLY A 68 -6.72 4.80 -9.90
C GLY A 68 -7.90 4.32 -10.73
N TYR A 69 -9.02 4.01 -10.09
CA TYR A 69 -10.25 3.63 -10.78
C TYR A 69 -10.78 4.76 -11.67
N ILE A 70 -10.89 5.99 -11.14
CA ILE A 70 -11.33 7.16 -11.89
C ILE A 70 -10.38 7.47 -13.04
N ALA A 71 -9.05 7.42 -12.78
CA ALA A 71 -8.04 7.65 -13.82
C ALA A 71 -8.15 6.64 -14.95
N ASN A 72 -8.37 5.35 -14.63
CA ASN A 72 -8.54 4.31 -15.64
C ASN A 72 -9.77 4.57 -16.52
N MET A 73 -10.89 5.00 -15.94
CA MET A 73 -12.08 5.39 -16.71
C MET A 73 -11.81 6.60 -17.62
N CYS A 74 -11.10 7.61 -17.10
CA CYS A 74 -10.80 8.81 -17.88
C CYS A 74 -9.85 8.52 -19.06
N ILE A 75 -8.86 7.63 -18.88
CA ILE A 75 -7.87 7.29 -19.91
C ILE A 75 -8.48 6.46 -21.05
N GLN A 76 -9.63 5.86 -20.85
CA GLN A 76 -10.35 5.08 -21.88
C GLN A 76 -11.28 5.93 -22.76
N ILE A 77 -11.41 7.25 -22.56
CA ILE A 77 -12.23 8.13 -23.38
C ILE A 77 -11.70 8.15 -24.81
N GLU A 78 -12.55 7.84 -25.77
CA GLU A 78 -12.24 7.84 -27.19
C GLU A 78 -12.24 9.28 -27.78
N GLY A 79 -11.52 9.45 -28.89
CA GLY A 79 -11.52 10.73 -29.63
C GLY A 79 -10.39 11.69 -29.26
N ILE A 80 -9.57 11.38 -28.27
CA ILE A 80 -8.38 12.16 -27.86
C ILE A 80 -7.14 11.29 -27.95
N ASP A 81 -6.00 11.87 -28.35
CA ASP A 81 -4.74 11.14 -28.32
C ASP A 81 -4.44 10.61 -26.92
N LYS A 82 -4.14 9.32 -26.83
CA LYS A 82 -3.99 8.61 -25.55
C LYS A 82 -2.87 9.21 -24.69
N ASN A 83 -1.77 9.66 -25.27
CA ASN A 83 -0.65 10.21 -24.51
C ASN A 83 -1.02 11.58 -23.92
N ILE A 84 -1.74 12.39 -24.69
CA ILE A 84 -2.27 13.68 -24.22
C ILE A 84 -3.25 13.45 -23.07
N LEU A 85 -4.15 12.49 -23.23
CA LEU A 85 -5.15 12.17 -22.20
C LEU A 85 -4.50 11.67 -20.92
N VAL A 86 -3.54 10.75 -21.00
CA VAL A 86 -2.77 10.27 -19.85
C VAL A 86 -2.06 11.43 -19.15
N PHE A 87 -1.39 12.31 -19.92
CA PHE A 87 -0.72 13.48 -19.35
C PHE A 87 -1.70 14.39 -18.60
N LEU A 88 -2.82 14.73 -19.18
CA LEU A 88 -3.82 15.62 -18.58
C LEU A 88 -4.44 15.00 -17.32
N VAL A 89 -4.83 13.72 -17.38
CA VAL A 89 -5.41 12.99 -16.25
C VAL A 89 -4.43 12.94 -15.09
N LEU A 90 -3.18 12.54 -15.33
CA LEU A 90 -2.18 12.44 -14.28
C LEU A 90 -1.82 13.82 -13.70
N CYS A 91 -1.72 14.84 -14.54
CA CYS A 91 -1.42 16.21 -14.12
C CYS A 91 -2.52 16.78 -13.21
N ILE A 92 -3.77 16.75 -13.66
CA ILE A 92 -4.90 17.30 -12.91
C ILE A 92 -5.14 16.52 -11.63
N MET A 93 -5.19 15.20 -11.72
CA MET A 93 -5.45 14.35 -10.56
C MET A 93 -4.30 14.36 -9.55
N GLY A 94 -3.05 14.46 -10.00
CA GLY A 94 -1.89 14.62 -9.14
C GLY A 94 -1.91 15.95 -8.38
N PHE A 95 -2.20 17.05 -9.07
CA PHE A 95 -2.37 18.35 -8.44
C PHE A 95 -3.48 18.32 -7.37
N MET A 96 -4.64 17.77 -7.72
CA MET A 96 -5.77 17.64 -6.80
C MET A 96 -5.43 16.78 -5.57
N ALA A 97 -4.75 15.66 -5.74
CA ALA A 97 -4.35 14.79 -4.65
C ALA A 97 -3.48 15.54 -3.62
N VAL A 98 -2.51 16.36 -4.08
CA VAL A 98 -1.65 17.17 -3.21
C VAL A 98 -2.46 18.23 -2.46
N ILE A 99 -3.34 18.96 -3.14
CA ILE A 99 -4.18 19.99 -2.50
C ILE A 99 -5.12 19.37 -1.47
N ILE A 100 -5.80 18.29 -1.81
CA ILE A 100 -6.73 17.62 -0.89
C ILE A 100 -5.97 17.09 0.33
N SER A 101 -4.85 16.43 0.13
CA SER A 101 -4.09 15.83 1.24
C SER A 101 -3.53 16.90 2.19
N ASN A 102 -2.88 17.95 1.66
CA ASN A 102 -2.14 18.89 2.52
C ASN A 102 -2.98 20.08 2.99
N VAL A 103 -3.96 20.51 2.18
CA VAL A 103 -4.74 21.73 2.48
C VAL A 103 -6.09 21.38 3.09
N ILE A 104 -6.84 20.48 2.44
CA ILE A 104 -8.23 20.19 2.84
C ILE A 104 -8.26 19.19 4.01
N SER A 105 -7.49 18.12 3.95
CA SER A 105 -7.47 17.09 5.00
C SER A 105 -6.57 17.41 6.18
N ASN A 106 -5.85 18.54 6.16
CA ASN A 106 -4.92 18.94 7.20
C ASN A 106 -3.91 17.82 7.57
N ASN A 107 -3.37 17.17 6.57
CA ASN A 107 -2.43 16.04 6.67
C ASN A 107 -2.98 14.77 7.37
N ILE A 108 -4.30 14.64 7.51
CA ILE A 108 -4.91 13.39 7.99
C ILE A 108 -4.67 12.25 7.00
N ILE A 109 -4.71 12.55 5.71
CA ILE A 109 -4.45 11.61 4.63
C ILE A 109 -2.95 11.60 4.32
N TYR A 110 -2.31 10.43 4.46
CA TYR A 110 -0.89 10.29 4.14
C TYR A 110 -0.67 10.26 2.63
N LEU A 111 -0.20 11.39 2.07
CA LEU A 111 -0.03 11.59 0.62
C LEU A 111 0.82 10.51 -0.08
N PRO A 112 1.97 10.04 0.48
CA PRO A 112 2.75 8.99 -0.18
C PRO A 112 1.97 7.68 -0.36
N ALA A 113 1.07 7.33 0.58
CA ALA A 113 0.20 6.17 0.44
C ALA A 113 -0.88 6.40 -0.63
N TRP A 114 -1.41 7.63 -0.75
CA TRP A 114 -2.35 7.97 -1.82
C TRP A 114 -1.70 7.81 -3.20
N LEU A 115 -0.53 8.42 -3.40
CA LEU A 115 0.18 8.36 -4.69
C LEU A 115 0.64 6.93 -5.03
N GLY A 116 1.17 6.20 -4.04
CA GLY A 116 1.57 4.79 -4.20
C GLY A 116 0.38 3.89 -4.52
N GLY A 117 -0.73 4.05 -3.78
CA GLY A 117 -1.98 3.33 -4.03
C GLY A 117 -2.57 3.63 -5.41
N TRP A 118 -2.52 4.89 -5.84
CA TRP A 118 -2.95 5.31 -7.17
C TRP A 118 -2.12 4.65 -8.28
N ALA A 119 -0.79 4.66 -8.16
CA ALA A 119 0.10 4.04 -9.14
C ALA A 119 -0.15 2.52 -9.26
N ILE A 120 -0.30 1.82 -8.13
CA ILE A 120 -0.63 0.39 -8.11
C ILE A 120 -2.00 0.14 -8.74
N ALA A 121 -3.00 0.93 -8.40
CA ALA A 121 -4.37 0.79 -8.89
C ALA A 121 -4.46 0.98 -10.42
N ILE A 122 -3.79 2.00 -10.98
CA ILE A 122 -3.72 2.17 -12.45
C ILE A 122 -3.09 0.94 -13.12
N GLY A 123 -2.01 0.40 -12.55
CA GLY A 123 -1.33 -0.77 -13.10
C GLY A 123 -2.22 -2.01 -13.13
N ILE A 124 -3.04 -2.21 -12.10
CA ILE A 124 -3.97 -3.35 -12.01
C ILE A 124 -5.19 -3.13 -12.90
N PHE A 125 -5.87 -1.99 -12.76
CA PHE A 125 -7.12 -1.71 -13.50
C PHE A 125 -6.90 -1.55 -15.00
N GLY A 126 -5.72 -1.08 -15.43
CA GLY A 126 -5.38 -1.01 -16.84
C GLY A 126 -5.26 -2.36 -17.56
N GLN A 127 -5.19 -3.46 -16.79
CA GLN A 127 -5.13 -4.83 -17.31
C GLN A 127 -6.39 -5.64 -16.97
N THR A 128 -7.34 -5.05 -16.23
CA THR A 128 -8.55 -5.72 -15.75
C THR A 128 -9.67 -5.59 -16.79
N VAL A 129 -10.38 -6.67 -17.05
CA VAL A 129 -11.62 -6.66 -17.85
C VAL A 129 -12.74 -6.01 -17.05
N GLU A 130 -13.66 -5.29 -17.69
CA GLU A 130 -14.75 -4.57 -17.02
C GLU A 130 -15.58 -5.45 -16.06
N ALA A 131 -15.84 -6.71 -16.46
CA ALA A 131 -16.61 -7.66 -15.64
C ALA A 131 -15.99 -7.92 -14.27
N ASP A 132 -14.66 -7.85 -14.14
CA ASP A 132 -13.92 -8.19 -12.93
C ASP A 132 -13.48 -6.93 -12.15
N MET A 133 -13.84 -5.74 -12.63
CA MET A 133 -13.36 -4.46 -12.09
C MET A 133 -13.72 -4.28 -10.61
N LEU A 134 -14.96 -4.56 -10.22
CA LEU A 134 -15.40 -4.41 -8.84
C LEU A 134 -14.72 -5.44 -7.92
N GLU A 135 -14.56 -6.67 -8.38
CA GLU A 135 -13.89 -7.72 -7.63
C GLU A 135 -12.42 -7.35 -7.39
N ASN A 136 -11.71 -6.93 -8.43
CA ASN A 136 -10.32 -6.49 -8.33
C ASN A 136 -10.16 -5.23 -7.48
N PHE A 137 -11.12 -4.31 -7.53
CA PHE A 137 -11.16 -3.14 -6.65
C PHE A 137 -11.20 -3.55 -5.16
N LEU A 138 -12.08 -4.47 -4.80
CA LEU A 138 -12.21 -4.96 -3.42
C LEU A 138 -10.97 -5.76 -2.99
N LYS A 139 -10.49 -6.66 -3.84
CA LYS A 139 -9.25 -7.44 -3.60
C LYS A 139 -8.04 -6.53 -3.39
N LEU A 140 -7.94 -5.45 -4.18
CA LEU A 140 -6.87 -4.49 -4.07
C LEU A 140 -6.89 -3.76 -2.73
N ILE A 141 -8.06 -3.29 -2.28
CA ILE A 141 -8.21 -2.66 -0.96
C ILE A 141 -7.79 -3.63 0.14
N ILE A 142 -8.24 -4.88 0.09
CA ILE A 142 -7.87 -5.90 1.09
C ILE A 142 -6.34 -6.11 1.11
N ALA A 143 -5.71 -6.23 -0.05
CA ALA A 143 -4.27 -6.40 -0.15
C ALA A 143 -3.50 -5.18 0.42
N MET A 144 -3.94 -3.95 0.12
CA MET A 144 -3.32 -2.73 0.63
C MET A 144 -3.47 -2.61 2.15
N LEU A 145 -4.67 -2.87 2.68
CA LEU A 145 -4.91 -2.85 4.13
C LEU A 145 -4.13 -3.96 4.85
N ALA A 146 -4.02 -5.16 4.28
CA ALA A 146 -3.16 -6.20 4.81
C ALA A 146 -1.69 -5.76 4.85
N GLY A 147 -1.22 -4.99 3.87
CA GLY A 147 0.10 -4.38 3.88
C GLY A 147 0.33 -3.45 5.06
N VAL A 148 -0.62 -2.57 5.36
CA VAL A 148 -0.52 -1.61 6.47
C VAL A 148 -0.64 -2.31 7.83
N TRP A 149 -1.65 -3.17 8.01
CA TRP A 149 -1.99 -3.70 9.32
C TRP A 149 -1.26 -4.99 9.65
N TYR A 150 -1.13 -5.91 8.69
CA TYR A 150 -0.46 -7.19 8.92
C TYR A 150 1.06 -7.10 8.68
N ILE A 151 1.50 -6.62 7.50
CA ILE A 151 2.93 -6.53 7.19
C ILE A 151 3.58 -5.33 7.91
N GLY A 152 2.85 -4.23 8.14
CA GLY A 152 3.33 -3.05 8.84
C GLY A 152 3.15 -3.16 10.35
N ALA A 153 1.97 -2.82 10.86
CA ALA A 153 1.70 -2.64 12.28
C ALA A 153 1.92 -3.91 13.11
N PHE A 154 1.43 -5.08 12.64
CA PHE A 154 1.62 -6.35 13.34
C PHE A 154 3.08 -6.79 13.33
N ASN A 155 3.80 -6.55 12.24
CA ASN A 155 5.24 -6.83 12.14
C ASN A 155 6.04 -6.05 13.21
N ASN A 156 5.74 -4.75 13.38
CA ASN A 156 6.36 -3.93 14.43
C ASN A 156 6.10 -4.52 15.83
N TYR A 157 4.86 -4.90 16.11
CA TYR A 157 4.51 -5.55 17.38
C TYR A 157 5.29 -6.87 17.58
N PHE A 158 5.36 -7.70 16.56
CA PHE A 158 6.09 -8.97 16.58
C PHE A 158 7.60 -8.78 16.82
N GLN A 159 8.22 -7.80 16.17
CA GLN A 159 9.62 -7.46 16.42
C GLN A 159 9.88 -7.02 17.86
N ARG A 160 8.96 -6.22 18.45
CA ARG A 160 9.07 -5.81 19.86
C ARG A 160 9.00 -7.00 20.80
N LEU A 161 8.15 -7.98 20.55
CA LEU A 161 8.06 -9.21 21.32
C LEU A 161 9.37 -10.03 21.27
N LEU A 162 9.92 -10.22 20.07
CA LEU A 162 11.19 -10.92 19.89
C LEU A 162 12.34 -10.22 20.61
N ARG A 163 12.39 -8.89 20.58
CA ARG A 163 13.41 -8.09 21.24
C ARG A 163 13.30 -8.14 22.77
N ASN A 164 12.09 -8.14 23.31
CA ASN A 164 11.87 -8.23 24.76
C ASN A 164 12.21 -9.61 25.31
N ARG A 165 11.79 -10.70 24.64
CA ARG A 165 12.17 -12.08 25.04
C ARG A 165 13.67 -12.27 25.12
N ARG A 166 14.39 -11.64 24.21
CA ARG A 166 15.85 -11.74 24.19
C ARG A 166 16.51 -11.01 25.35
N LYS A 167 16.03 -9.81 25.73
CA LYS A 167 16.54 -9.06 26.87
C LYS A 167 16.35 -9.80 28.22
N ASN A 168 15.33 -10.62 28.31
CA ASN A 168 15.07 -11.42 29.50
C ASN A 168 15.93 -12.69 29.60
N ASN A 169 16.64 -13.07 28.52
CA ASN A 169 17.50 -14.26 28.44
C ASN A 169 19.02 -13.91 28.43
N GLU A 170 19.37 -12.63 28.42
CA GLU A 170 20.75 -12.11 28.62
C GLU A 170 20.93 -11.60 30.07
#